data_90052caa0bfdf0751d4f0a76bc78c521
#
_entry.id   90052caa0bfdf0751d4f0a76bc78c521
#
_cell.length_a   1.000
_cell.length_b   1.000
_cell.length_c   1.000
_cell.angle_alpha   90.00
_cell.angle_beta   90.00
_cell.angle_gamma   90.00
#
_symmetry.space_group_name_H-M   'P 1'
#
loop_
_entity.id
_entity.type
_entity.pdbx_description
1 polymer ?
#
loop_
_entity_poly.entity_id
_entity_poly.type
_entity_poly.pdbx_seq_one_letter_code
_entity_poly.pdbx_strand_id
1 'polypeptide(L)'
;KFALTTAMVALAGVLGVGANFSPLWYTMQHQPETIRGGSELAVAEGGAEGLDLQYATAWSYGRTESLNLLVPNLMGGASNETFAADGAVAEALQPYGLQAVAEQLPRYWGDQPFTAGPTYLGAAAVLLAVLGCFVLRGRSKWWIVAVSAVALLLSWGRNLMWLTELCFDYLPAYDKFRTVSMIQVIIQWSVPLLAALALSRLDDEECDRAKAERGLYWATGIVGGVCLVIALFAGSLFEFGQAEAETIMTEEWHSMLSYQQGGEQYIA
;
A
#
# COMPACT_ATOMS: atom_id res chain seq x y z
N LYS A 1 -4.94 -27.53 27.28
CA LYS A 1 -4.43 -27.41 25.90
C LYS A 1 -4.03 -25.98 25.57
N PHE A 2 -4.91 -24.96 25.73
CA PHE A 2 -4.60 -23.55 25.42
C PHE A 2 -3.30 -23.05 26.08
N ALA A 3 -3.16 -23.20 27.39
CA ALA A 3 -1.97 -22.76 28.12
C ALA A 3 -0.67 -23.42 27.60
N LEU A 4 -0.73 -24.71 27.24
CA LEU A 4 0.43 -25.41 26.67
C LEU A 4 0.80 -24.84 25.29
N THR A 5 -0.16 -24.63 24.42
CA THR A 5 0.06 -24.03 23.10
C THR A 5 0.63 -22.62 23.24
N THR A 6 0.09 -21.80 24.14
CA THR A 6 0.62 -20.45 24.42
C THR A 6 2.05 -20.50 24.93
N ALA A 7 2.37 -21.42 25.84
CA ALA A 7 3.73 -21.61 26.34
C ALA A 7 4.70 -22.05 25.22
N MET A 8 4.29 -22.94 24.33
CA MET A 8 5.11 -23.37 23.19
C MET A 8 5.38 -22.21 22.21
N VAL A 9 4.34 -21.40 21.93
CA VAL A 9 4.49 -20.20 21.06
C VAL A 9 5.41 -19.18 21.71
N ALA A 10 5.25 -18.93 23.02
CA ALA A 10 6.14 -18.02 23.76
C ALA A 10 7.60 -18.53 23.75
N LEU A 11 7.81 -19.82 23.97
CA LEU A 11 9.14 -20.44 23.91
C LEU A 11 9.75 -20.29 22.50
N ALA A 12 8.97 -20.58 21.45
CA ALA A 12 9.43 -20.40 20.07
C ALA A 12 9.79 -18.93 19.78
N GLY A 13 9.03 -17.97 20.29
CA GLY A 13 9.34 -16.55 20.22
C GLY A 13 10.67 -16.20 20.90
N VAL A 14 10.88 -16.68 22.12
CA VAL A 14 12.15 -16.47 22.86
C VAL A 14 13.33 -17.07 22.10
N LEU A 15 13.19 -18.29 21.57
CA LEU A 15 14.25 -18.93 20.77
C LEU A 15 14.52 -18.16 19.48
N GLY A 16 13.48 -17.66 18.81
CA GLY A 16 13.62 -16.83 17.59
C GLY A 16 14.34 -15.52 17.85
N VAL A 17 14.00 -14.82 18.94
CA VAL A 17 14.72 -13.61 19.38
C VAL A 17 16.16 -13.96 19.78
N GLY A 18 16.35 -15.06 20.51
CA GLY A 18 17.68 -15.52 20.93
C GLY A 18 18.61 -15.86 19.76
N ALA A 19 18.08 -16.49 18.70
CA ALA A 19 18.83 -16.79 17.49
C ALA A 19 19.27 -15.53 16.74
N ASN A 20 18.51 -14.42 16.86
CA ASN A 20 18.79 -13.13 16.25
C ASN A 20 19.31 -12.09 17.26
N PHE A 21 19.72 -12.52 18.45
CA PHE A 21 20.09 -11.62 19.54
C PHE A 21 21.22 -10.66 19.14
N SER A 22 22.26 -11.17 18.50
CA SER A 22 23.43 -10.37 18.14
C SER A 22 23.08 -9.19 17.22
N PRO A 23 22.45 -9.38 16.05
CA PRO A 23 22.06 -8.25 15.20
C PRO A 23 21.04 -7.32 15.87
N LEU A 24 20.10 -7.86 16.65
CA LEU A 24 19.15 -7.04 17.39
C LEU A 24 19.84 -6.17 18.44
N TRP A 25 20.77 -6.74 19.20
CA TRP A 25 21.53 -6.04 20.22
C TRP A 25 22.36 -4.90 19.63
N TYR A 26 23.13 -5.18 18.57
CA TYR A 26 23.90 -4.13 17.88
C TYR A 26 23.00 -3.03 17.31
N THR A 27 21.88 -3.39 16.71
CA THR A 27 20.92 -2.40 16.20
C THR A 27 20.38 -1.52 17.31
N MET A 28 20.05 -2.10 18.47
CA MET A 28 19.57 -1.33 19.63
C MET A 28 20.65 -0.41 20.20
N GLN A 29 21.91 -0.87 20.29
CA GLN A 29 23.01 -0.05 20.80
C GLN A 29 23.32 1.14 19.90
N HIS A 30 23.30 0.95 18.58
CA HIS A 30 23.63 2.01 17.63
C HIS A 30 22.43 2.86 17.20
N GLN A 31 21.21 2.48 17.59
CA GLN A 31 20.01 3.24 17.25
C GLN A 31 20.07 4.70 17.68
N PRO A 32 20.55 5.08 18.89
CA PRO A 32 20.64 6.47 19.31
C PRO A 32 21.59 7.32 18.44
N GLU A 33 22.59 6.69 17.80
CA GLU A 33 23.57 7.35 16.92
C GLU A 33 23.06 7.47 15.46
N THR A 34 21.84 7.02 15.20
CA THR A 34 21.22 7.06 13.88
C THR A 34 20.05 8.05 13.84
N ILE A 35 19.57 8.37 12.65
CA ILE A 35 18.36 9.19 12.46
C ILE A 35 17.11 8.64 13.21
N ARG A 36 17.16 7.40 13.70
CA ARG A 36 16.08 6.78 14.50
C ARG A 36 16.21 7.09 16.00
N GLY A 37 17.34 7.60 16.44
CA GLY A 37 17.56 8.09 17.81
C GLY A 37 17.07 9.52 18.05
N GLY A 38 16.62 10.19 16.99
CA GLY A 38 16.29 11.61 17.01
C GLY A 38 17.47 12.50 16.60
N SER A 39 17.20 13.76 16.34
CA SER A 39 18.24 14.77 16.08
C SER A 39 18.68 15.40 17.40
N GLU A 40 19.99 15.55 17.61
CA GLU A 40 20.53 16.30 18.77
C GLU A 40 19.97 17.72 18.85
N LEU A 41 19.65 18.33 17.69
CA LEU A 41 19.03 19.64 17.63
C LEU A 41 17.55 19.60 18.09
N ALA A 42 16.81 18.55 17.74
CA ALA A 42 15.43 18.38 18.18
C ALA A 42 15.33 18.08 19.68
N VAL A 43 16.28 17.30 20.23
CA VAL A 43 16.38 17.02 21.67
C VAL A 43 16.71 18.31 22.44
N ALA A 44 17.60 19.16 21.90
CA ALA A 44 17.95 20.46 22.52
C ALA A 44 16.76 21.44 22.56
N GLU A 45 15.80 21.30 21.65
CA GLU A 45 14.57 22.11 21.59
C GLU A 45 13.37 21.45 22.30
N GLY A 46 13.59 20.34 23.03
CA GLY A 46 12.54 19.59 23.76
C GLY A 46 11.71 18.68 22.85
N GLY A 47 12.22 18.31 21.69
CA GLY A 47 11.60 17.35 20.76
C GLY A 47 11.65 15.92 21.31
N ALA A 48 10.74 15.06 20.81
CA ALA A 48 10.65 13.67 21.23
C ALA A 48 11.84 12.84 20.75
N GLU A 49 12.25 11.87 21.55
CA GLU A 49 13.18 10.83 21.11
C GLU A 49 12.48 9.94 20.05
N GLY A 50 13.01 9.89 18.83
CA GLY A 50 12.46 9.05 17.78
C GLY A 50 12.53 9.70 16.39
N LEU A 51 11.88 9.07 15.42
CA LEU A 51 11.73 9.63 14.08
C LEU A 51 10.72 10.78 14.09
N ASP A 52 10.99 11.78 13.29
CA ASP A 52 9.97 12.79 12.99
C ASP A 52 8.73 12.13 12.37
N LEU A 53 7.54 12.56 12.80
CA LEU A 53 6.26 11.97 12.38
C LEU A 53 6.04 12.10 10.88
N GLN A 54 6.41 13.24 10.27
CA GLN A 54 6.27 13.45 8.83
C GLN A 54 7.20 12.52 8.06
N TYR A 55 8.44 12.37 8.54
CA TYR A 55 9.41 11.47 7.93
C TYR A 55 9.00 10.00 8.06
N ALA A 56 8.51 9.57 9.22
CA ALA A 56 8.03 8.20 9.45
C ALA A 56 6.82 7.85 8.57
N THR A 57 5.95 8.84 8.31
CA THR A 57 4.72 8.67 7.52
C THR A 57 4.86 9.07 6.05
N ALA A 58 6.06 9.43 5.58
CA ALA A 58 6.27 9.84 4.19
C ALA A 58 5.81 8.78 3.17
N TRP A 59 6.00 7.49 3.47
CA TRP A 59 5.50 6.36 2.67
C TRP A 59 4.19 5.82 3.24
N SER A 60 3.20 6.65 3.34
CA SER A 60 1.84 6.26 3.68
C SER A 60 1.08 5.78 2.45
N TYR A 61 0.31 4.72 2.63
CA TYR A 61 -0.53 4.18 1.56
C TYR A 61 -1.79 5.04 1.39
N GLY A 62 -2.17 5.30 0.15
CA GLY A 62 -3.40 6.04 -0.14
C GLY A 62 -4.65 5.24 0.22
N ARG A 63 -5.70 5.91 0.67
CA ARG A 63 -6.98 5.23 0.94
C ARG A 63 -7.55 4.60 -0.33
N THR A 64 -7.56 5.36 -1.42
CA THR A 64 -7.97 4.89 -2.75
C THR A 64 -6.97 3.89 -3.33
N GLU A 65 -5.69 4.05 -3.03
CA GLU A 65 -4.61 3.14 -3.41
C GLU A 65 -4.82 1.72 -2.85
N SER A 66 -5.57 1.58 -1.73
CA SER A 66 -5.96 0.29 -1.18
C SER A 66 -6.75 -0.58 -2.16
N LEU A 67 -7.36 -0.01 -3.17
CA LEU A 67 -8.05 -0.74 -4.23
C LEU A 67 -7.09 -1.48 -5.18
N ASN A 68 -5.79 -1.13 -5.18
CA ASN A 68 -4.75 -1.91 -5.87
C ASN A 68 -4.66 -3.36 -5.36
N LEU A 69 -5.03 -3.60 -4.11
CA LEU A 69 -5.09 -4.95 -3.55
C LEU A 69 -6.04 -5.87 -4.34
N LEU A 70 -7.04 -5.28 -4.98
CA LEU A 70 -8.07 -5.97 -5.77
C LEU A 70 -7.91 -5.77 -7.27
N VAL A 71 -7.60 -4.54 -7.72
CA VAL A 71 -7.51 -4.17 -9.14
C VAL A 71 -6.05 -3.87 -9.47
N PRO A 72 -5.41 -4.65 -10.36
CA PRO A 72 -3.99 -4.47 -10.66
C PRO A 72 -3.76 -3.12 -11.37
N ASN A 73 -2.66 -2.48 -11.02
CA ASN A 73 -2.20 -1.23 -11.63
C ASN A 73 -3.25 -0.09 -11.62
N LEU A 74 -4.18 -0.10 -10.66
CA LEU A 74 -5.17 0.97 -10.56
C LEU A 74 -4.53 2.34 -10.35
N MET A 75 -3.42 2.39 -9.59
CA MET A 75 -2.61 3.60 -9.39
C MET A 75 -1.35 3.61 -10.29
N GLY A 76 -1.44 3.00 -11.47
CA GLY A 76 -0.33 2.88 -12.41
C GLY A 76 0.65 1.75 -12.06
N GLY A 77 1.88 1.84 -12.56
CA GLY A 77 2.94 0.86 -12.37
C GLY A 77 3.91 1.21 -11.25
N ALA A 78 5.20 0.88 -11.44
CA ALA A 78 6.27 1.34 -10.57
C ALA A 78 6.65 2.80 -10.90
N SER A 79 7.23 3.51 -9.93
CA SER A 79 7.65 4.90 -10.13
C SER A 79 8.78 5.07 -11.15
N ASN A 80 9.55 3.99 -11.40
CA ASN A 80 10.59 3.97 -12.42
C ASN A 80 10.10 3.48 -13.79
N GLU A 81 8.83 3.11 -13.91
CA GLU A 81 8.21 2.81 -15.19
C GLU A 81 7.66 4.08 -15.82
N THR A 82 7.85 4.22 -17.12
CA THR A 82 7.34 5.33 -17.92
C THR A 82 6.34 4.82 -18.97
N PHE A 83 5.67 5.72 -19.66
CA PHE A 83 4.77 5.34 -20.74
C PHE A 83 5.55 5.02 -22.01
N ALA A 84 5.01 4.12 -22.84
CA ALA A 84 5.63 3.78 -24.12
C ALA A 84 5.49 4.91 -25.14
N ALA A 85 6.51 5.09 -25.98
CA ALA A 85 6.54 6.10 -27.04
C ALA A 85 5.42 5.96 -28.09
N ASP A 86 4.89 4.74 -28.25
CA ASP A 86 3.81 4.37 -29.16
C ASP A 86 2.49 4.06 -28.45
N GLY A 87 2.39 4.44 -27.16
CA GLY A 87 1.23 4.17 -26.33
C GLY A 87 0.14 5.26 -26.42
N ALA A 88 -1.02 4.98 -25.85
CA ALA A 88 -2.18 5.88 -25.86
C ALA A 88 -1.88 7.27 -25.26
N VAL A 89 -0.96 7.37 -24.29
CA VAL A 89 -0.55 8.65 -23.71
C VAL A 89 0.27 9.45 -24.75
N ALA A 90 1.20 8.81 -25.44
CA ALA A 90 1.97 9.47 -26.50
C ALA A 90 1.07 9.93 -27.66
N GLU A 91 0.09 9.10 -28.05
CA GLU A 91 -0.93 9.47 -29.05
C GLU A 91 -1.77 10.68 -28.60
N ALA A 92 -2.19 10.72 -27.34
CA ALA A 92 -2.94 11.84 -26.77
C ALA A 92 -2.11 13.14 -26.72
N LEU A 93 -0.79 13.05 -26.56
CA LEU A 93 0.15 14.18 -26.54
C LEU A 93 0.59 14.63 -27.95
N GLN A 94 0.37 13.81 -28.98
CA GLN A 94 0.77 14.11 -30.36
C GLN A 94 0.23 15.45 -30.91
N PRO A 95 -1.06 15.82 -30.71
CA PRO A 95 -1.62 17.08 -31.21
C PRO A 95 -0.90 18.32 -30.65
N TYR A 96 -0.24 18.16 -29.49
CA TYR A 96 0.50 19.22 -28.80
C TYR A 96 2.01 19.18 -29.10
N GLY A 97 2.49 18.22 -29.88
CA GLY A 97 3.91 18.02 -30.17
C GLY A 97 4.72 17.47 -28.99
N LEU A 98 4.04 16.93 -27.96
CA LEU A 98 4.61 16.49 -26.68
C LEU A 98 4.73 14.96 -26.54
N GLN A 99 4.65 14.20 -27.64
CA GLN A 99 4.68 12.74 -27.59
C GLN A 99 5.95 12.17 -26.92
N ALA A 100 7.09 12.86 -27.07
CA ALA A 100 8.36 12.45 -26.45
C ALA A 100 8.34 12.58 -24.90
N VAL A 101 7.46 13.41 -24.36
CA VAL A 101 7.33 13.59 -22.90
C VAL A 101 6.71 12.34 -22.25
N ALA A 102 5.95 11.54 -23.00
CA ALA A 102 5.36 10.30 -22.47
C ALA A 102 6.44 9.36 -21.87
N GLU A 103 7.62 9.30 -22.45
CA GLU A 103 8.74 8.48 -21.94
C GLU A 103 9.38 9.04 -20.66
N GLN A 104 9.03 10.25 -20.24
CA GLN A 104 9.53 10.89 -19.01
C GLN A 104 8.50 10.85 -17.89
N LEU A 105 7.20 10.68 -18.22
CA LEU A 105 6.15 10.67 -17.23
C LEU A 105 6.13 9.35 -16.44
N PRO A 106 6.18 9.41 -15.09
CA PRO A 106 6.07 8.21 -14.26
C PRO A 106 4.67 7.59 -14.40
N ARG A 107 4.61 6.27 -14.44
CA ARG A 107 3.33 5.55 -14.51
C ARG A 107 2.59 5.52 -13.19
N TYR A 108 3.31 5.60 -12.08
CA TYR A 108 2.71 5.61 -10.74
C TYR A 108 2.14 7.00 -10.42
N TRP A 109 0.90 7.02 -9.93
CA TRP A 109 0.21 8.25 -9.53
C TRP A 109 -0.49 8.14 -8.17
N GLY A 110 -0.04 7.21 -7.29
CA GLY A 110 -0.51 7.06 -5.92
C GLY A 110 0.14 8.03 -4.94
N ASP A 111 -0.19 7.88 -3.66
CA ASP A 111 0.19 8.81 -2.58
C ASP A 111 1.64 8.65 -2.10
N GLN A 112 2.32 7.54 -2.42
CA GLN A 112 3.68 7.32 -1.97
C GLN A 112 4.67 8.14 -2.81
N PRO A 113 5.78 8.65 -2.23
CA PRO A 113 6.76 9.42 -2.99
C PRO A 113 7.35 8.62 -4.16
N PHE A 114 7.61 7.34 -3.95
CA PHE A 114 7.99 6.37 -4.97
C PHE A 114 7.70 4.95 -4.49
N THR A 115 7.48 4.06 -5.43
CA THR A 115 7.25 2.63 -5.17
C THR A 115 7.86 1.76 -6.27
N ALA A 116 8.28 0.55 -5.90
CA ALA A 116 8.68 -0.49 -6.87
C ALA A 116 7.48 -1.13 -7.59
N GLY A 117 6.28 -0.79 -7.17
CA GLY A 117 5.01 -1.22 -7.74
C GLY A 117 3.93 -1.32 -6.65
N PRO A 118 2.69 -1.00 -7.00
CA PRO A 118 1.57 -1.12 -6.07
C PRO A 118 1.34 -2.58 -5.68
N THR A 119 1.01 -2.80 -4.40
CA THR A 119 0.72 -4.14 -3.88
C THR A 119 -0.57 -4.67 -4.48
N TYR A 120 -0.50 -5.84 -5.13
CA TYR A 120 -1.65 -6.55 -5.68
C TYR A 120 -1.75 -7.95 -5.09
N LEU A 121 -2.91 -8.31 -4.54
CA LEU A 121 -3.16 -9.62 -3.93
C LEU A 121 -3.75 -10.64 -4.91
N GLY A 122 -4.38 -10.18 -5.97
CA GLY A 122 -5.15 -11.00 -6.89
C GLY A 122 -6.65 -10.97 -6.60
N ALA A 123 -7.44 -10.60 -7.61
CA ALA A 123 -8.90 -10.55 -7.48
C ALA A 123 -9.51 -11.89 -7.05
N ALA A 124 -8.95 -13.01 -7.54
CA ALA A 124 -9.35 -14.35 -7.14
C ALA A 124 -9.06 -14.65 -5.66
N ALA A 125 -7.89 -14.23 -5.15
CA ALA A 125 -7.54 -14.41 -3.75
C ALA A 125 -8.46 -13.58 -2.84
N VAL A 126 -8.74 -12.34 -3.21
CA VAL A 126 -9.68 -11.47 -2.49
C VAL A 126 -11.10 -12.05 -2.52
N LEU A 127 -11.58 -12.51 -3.69
CA LEU A 127 -12.88 -13.17 -3.82
C LEU A 127 -13.00 -14.39 -2.89
N LEU A 128 -11.99 -15.25 -2.90
CA LEU A 128 -11.95 -16.46 -2.06
C LEU A 128 -11.85 -16.10 -0.57
N ALA A 129 -11.13 -15.06 -0.21
CA ALA A 129 -11.05 -14.58 1.17
C ALA A 129 -12.41 -14.05 1.65
N VAL A 130 -13.11 -13.27 0.81
CA VAL A 130 -14.49 -12.82 1.10
C VAL A 130 -15.44 -14.02 1.23
N LEU A 131 -15.35 -15.00 0.30
CA LEU A 131 -16.09 -16.25 0.41
C LEU A 131 -15.80 -16.98 1.72
N GLY A 132 -14.56 -16.99 2.18
CA GLY A 132 -14.12 -17.55 3.45
C GLY A 132 -14.88 -16.98 4.64
N CYS A 133 -15.23 -15.70 4.61
CA CYS A 133 -16.06 -15.08 5.64
C CYS A 133 -17.46 -15.71 5.75
N PHE A 134 -17.99 -16.26 4.66
CA PHE A 134 -19.30 -16.91 4.63
C PHE A 134 -19.24 -18.42 4.93
N VAL A 135 -18.25 -19.13 4.37
CA VAL A 135 -18.22 -20.61 4.43
C VAL A 135 -17.48 -21.18 5.63
N LEU A 136 -16.48 -20.48 6.15
CA LEU A 136 -15.73 -20.95 7.31
C LEU A 136 -16.59 -20.94 8.56
N ARG A 137 -16.46 -22.00 9.38
CA ARG A 137 -17.12 -22.15 10.66
C ARG A 137 -16.24 -21.60 11.80
N GLY A 138 -16.85 -21.16 12.88
CA GLY A 138 -16.15 -20.69 14.08
C GLY A 138 -15.67 -19.23 14.01
N ARG A 139 -14.98 -18.82 15.08
CA ARG A 139 -14.52 -17.43 15.27
C ARG A 139 -13.12 -17.17 14.71
N SER A 140 -12.40 -18.22 14.35
CA SER A 140 -10.99 -18.11 13.92
C SER A 140 -10.79 -17.26 12.68
N LYS A 141 -11.76 -17.20 11.76
CA LYS A 141 -11.69 -16.33 10.58
C LYS A 141 -11.66 -14.83 10.93
N TRP A 142 -12.37 -14.45 12.00
CA TRP A 142 -12.54 -13.03 12.34
C TRP A 142 -11.27 -12.37 12.87
N TRP A 143 -10.37 -13.14 13.52
CA TRP A 143 -9.09 -12.56 13.90
C TRP A 143 -8.21 -12.29 12.67
N ILE A 144 -8.27 -13.16 11.64
CA ILE A 144 -7.54 -12.94 10.37
C ILE A 144 -8.08 -11.68 9.69
N VAL A 145 -9.41 -11.54 9.61
CA VAL A 145 -10.05 -10.34 9.05
C VAL A 145 -9.69 -9.10 9.88
N ALA A 146 -9.72 -9.18 11.21
CA ALA A 146 -9.40 -8.06 12.08
C ALA A 146 -7.93 -7.62 11.92
N VAL A 147 -7.00 -8.57 11.90
CA VAL A 147 -5.57 -8.27 11.70
C VAL A 147 -5.32 -7.66 10.32
N SER A 148 -5.97 -8.18 9.27
CA SER A 148 -5.90 -7.58 7.92
C SER A 148 -6.44 -6.15 7.90
N ALA A 149 -7.59 -5.91 8.55
CA ALA A 149 -8.18 -4.58 8.61
C ALA A 149 -7.30 -3.60 9.40
N VAL A 150 -6.78 -4.02 10.55
CA VAL A 150 -5.84 -3.20 11.35
C VAL A 150 -4.58 -2.88 10.55
N ALA A 151 -3.99 -3.87 9.87
CA ALA A 151 -2.81 -3.66 9.04
C ALA A 151 -3.10 -2.67 7.89
N LEU A 152 -4.29 -2.74 7.27
CA LEU A 152 -4.70 -1.80 6.25
C LEU A 152 -4.82 -0.37 6.81
N LEU A 153 -5.51 -0.21 7.93
CA LEU A 153 -5.69 1.10 8.57
C LEU A 153 -4.35 1.72 8.99
N LEU A 154 -3.44 0.92 9.55
CA LEU A 154 -2.10 1.38 9.92
C LEU A 154 -1.23 1.73 8.70
N SER A 155 -1.42 1.06 7.56
CA SER A 155 -0.70 1.38 6.33
C SER A 155 -1.05 2.75 5.76
N TRP A 156 -2.22 3.30 6.09
CA TRP A 156 -2.64 4.63 5.65
C TRP A 156 -1.86 5.78 6.30
N GLY A 157 -1.16 5.55 7.41
CA GLY A 157 -0.26 6.51 8.03
C GLY A 157 -0.82 7.93 8.08
N ARG A 158 -0.23 8.89 7.31
CA ARG A 158 -0.68 10.28 7.26
C ARG A 158 -2.14 10.43 6.79
N ASN A 159 -2.66 9.48 6.02
CA ASN A 159 -4.04 9.49 5.56
C ASN A 159 -5.05 9.08 6.66
N LEU A 160 -4.55 8.60 7.82
CA LEU A 160 -5.31 8.31 9.02
C LEU A 160 -4.54 8.77 10.27
N MET A 161 -4.18 10.06 10.30
CA MET A 161 -3.21 10.63 11.24
C MET A 161 -3.55 10.35 12.70
N TRP A 162 -4.80 10.48 13.13
CA TRP A 162 -5.20 10.23 14.52
C TRP A 162 -4.83 8.82 15.03
N LEU A 163 -4.93 7.80 14.15
CA LEU A 163 -4.54 6.43 14.51
C LEU A 163 -3.01 6.28 14.55
N THR A 164 -2.33 6.95 13.64
CA THR A 164 -0.87 6.95 13.58
C THR A 164 -0.27 7.65 14.80
N GLU A 165 -0.78 8.81 15.20
CA GLU A 165 -0.39 9.52 16.42
C GLU A 165 -0.63 8.65 17.65
N LEU A 166 -1.81 8.02 17.76
CA LEU A 166 -2.11 7.10 18.85
C LEU A 166 -1.07 5.97 18.94
N CYS A 167 -0.67 5.40 17.80
CA CYS A 167 0.33 4.34 17.77
C CYS A 167 1.73 4.87 18.07
N PHE A 168 2.05 6.07 17.62
CA PHE A 168 3.33 6.73 17.87
C PHE A 168 3.54 7.01 19.37
N ASP A 169 2.48 7.47 20.05
CA ASP A 169 2.53 7.85 21.46
C ASP A 169 2.48 6.65 22.41
N TYR A 170 1.76 5.59 22.05
CA TYR A 170 1.44 4.51 22.99
C TYR A 170 2.04 3.15 22.63
N LEU A 171 2.42 2.88 21.36
CA LEU A 171 3.02 1.63 20.97
C LEU A 171 4.55 1.68 21.11
N PRO A 172 5.15 0.81 21.96
CA PRO A 172 6.61 0.79 22.14
C PRO A 172 7.34 0.60 20.81
N ALA A 173 8.33 1.44 20.56
CA ALA A 173 9.19 1.40 19.38
C ALA A 173 8.48 1.66 18.02
N TYR A 174 7.20 2.03 17.99
CA TYR A 174 6.53 2.38 16.74
C TYR A 174 7.19 3.60 16.08
N ASP A 175 7.65 4.56 16.88
CA ASP A 175 8.40 5.76 16.49
C ASP A 175 9.80 5.48 15.89
N LYS A 176 10.27 4.23 15.92
CA LYS A 176 11.56 3.79 15.35
C LYS A 176 11.41 3.20 13.94
N PHE A 177 10.18 2.97 13.49
CA PHE A 177 9.92 2.41 12.16
C PHE A 177 9.56 3.50 11.17
N ARG A 178 10.22 3.44 10.01
CA ARG A 178 9.90 4.25 8.83
C ARG A 178 9.06 3.41 7.88
N THR A 179 8.27 4.08 7.04
CA THR A 179 7.53 3.42 5.95
C THR A 179 6.38 2.55 6.48
N VAL A 180 5.36 3.22 6.99
CA VAL A 180 4.18 2.56 7.58
C VAL A 180 3.45 1.62 6.61
N SER A 181 3.56 1.84 5.29
CA SER A 181 2.99 0.96 4.26
C SER A 181 3.57 -0.46 4.27
N MET A 182 4.78 -0.68 4.82
CA MET A 182 5.36 -2.04 4.93
C MET A 182 4.51 -3.01 5.74
N ILE A 183 3.63 -2.53 6.62
CA ILE A 183 2.72 -3.38 7.40
C ILE A 183 1.77 -4.20 6.51
N GLN A 184 1.62 -3.83 5.24
CA GLN A 184 0.82 -4.58 4.27
C GLN A 184 1.31 -6.02 4.04
N VAL A 185 2.53 -6.36 4.43
CA VAL A 185 3.01 -7.75 4.44
C VAL A 185 2.07 -8.67 5.22
N ILE A 186 1.42 -8.15 6.26
CA ILE A 186 0.42 -8.89 7.04
C ILE A 186 -0.80 -9.22 6.18
N ILE A 187 -1.25 -8.28 5.35
CA ILE A 187 -2.38 -8.48 4.42
C ILE A 187 -2.00 -9.47 3.33
N GLN A 188 -0.79 -9.34 2.78
CA GLN A 188 -0.25 -10.25 1.76
C GLN A 188 -0.16 -11.70 2.23
N TRP A 189 -0.06 -11.91 3.53
CA TRP A 189 -0.06 -13.24 4.13
C TRP A 189 -1.45 -13.69 4.56
N SER A 190 -2.21 -12.83 5.20
CA SER A 190 -3.50 -13.17 5.84
C SER A 190 -4.64 -13.38 4.84
N VAL A 191 -4.68 -12.58 3.76
CA VAL A 191 -5.74 -12.72 2.73
C VAL A 191 -5.59 -14.03 1.94
N PRO A 192 -4.40 -14.42 1.42
CA PRO A 192 -4.22 -15.73 0.81
C PRO A 192 -4.44 -16.90 1.78
N LEU A 193 -4.09 -16.74 3.06
CA LEU A 193 -4.39 -17.74 4.08
C LEU A 193 -5.89 -17.96 4.20
N LEU A 194 -6.67 -16.87 4.29
CA LEU A 194 -8.13 -16.95 4.39
C LEU A 194 -8.74 -17.57 3.12
N ALA A 195 -8.19 -17.27 1.95
CA ALA A 195 -8.58 -17.86 0.67
C ALA A 195 -8.29 -19.37 0.63
N ALA A 196 -7.11 -19.79 1.08
CA ALA A 196 -6.74 -21.22 1.15
C ALA A 196 -7.65 -21.99 2.13
N LEU A 197 -7.96 -21.40 3.29
CA LEU A 197 -8.90 -21.99 4.24
C LEU A 197 -10.32 -22.11 3.65
N ALA A 198 -10.75 -21.14 2.85
CA ALA A 198 -12.03 -21.19 2.14
C ALA A 198 -12.07 -22.35 1.15
N LEU A 199 -11.01 -22.53 0.34
CA LEU A 199 -10.89 -23.63 -0.61
C LEU A 199 -10.89 -24.98 0.11
N SER A 200 -10.08 -25.15 1.16
CA SER A 200 -10.06 -26.35 1.99
C SER A 200 -11.45 -26.69 2.55
N ARG A 201 -12.21 -25.64 2.96
CA ARG A 201 -13.58 -25.87 3.45
C ARG A 201 -14.55 -26.30 2.35
N LEU A 202 -14.38 -25.80 1.14
CA LEU A 202 -15.23 -26.20 0.00
C LEU A 202 -14.99 -27.66 -0.43
N ASP A 203 -13.76 -28.15 -0.24
CA ASP A 203 -13.38 -29.54 -0.54
C ASP A 203 -13.82 -30.54 0.55
N ASP A 204 -14.17 -30.07 1.72
CA ASP A 204 -14.63 -30.89 2.84
C ASP A 204 -16.00 -31.53 2.54
N GLU A 205 -16.12 -32.82 2.77
CA GLU A 205 -17.37 -33.59 2.59
C GLU A 205 -18.52 -33.03 3.47
N GLU A 206 -18.20 -32.48 4.62
CA GLU A 206 -19.17 -31.81 5.52
C GLU A 206 -19.53 -30.38 5.10
N CYS A 207 -19.13 -29.93 3.91
CA CYS A 207 -19.46 -28.59 3.43
C CYS A 207 -20.94 -28.46 3.13
N ASP A 208 -21.59 -27.48 3.73
CA ASP A 208 -22.95 -27.08 3.38
C ASP A 208 -22.93 -26.38 2.02
N ARG A 209 -23.25 -27.15 0.96
CA ARG A 209 -23.21 -26.68 -0.44
C ARG A 209 -24.15 -25.51 -0.67
N ALA A 210 -25.32 -25.51 -0.09
CA ALA A 210 -26.28 -24.41 -0.24
C ALA A 210 -25.80 -23.12 0.43
N LYS A 211 -25.09 -23.22 1.54
CA LYS A 211 -24.43 -22.10 2.20
C LYS A 211 -23.24 -21.60 1.39
N ALA A 212 -22.44 -22.50 0.83
CA ALA A 212 -21.30 -22.17 0.02
C ALA A 212 -21.72 -21.44 -1.27
N GLU A 213 -22.77 -21.90 -1.94
CA GLU A 213 -23.34 -21.28 -3.12
C GLU A 213 -23.85 -19.87 -2.84
N ARG A 214 -24.65 -19.70 -1.77
CA ARG A 214 -25.08 -18.36 -1.34
C ARG A 214 -23.90 -17.45 -0.97
N GLY A 215 -22.88 -17.99 -0.30
CA GLY A 215 -21.67 -17.29 0.02
C GLY A 215 -20.92 -16.83 -1.23
N LEU A 216 -20.88 -17.67 -2.28
CA LEU A 216 -20.26 -17.33 -3.56
C LEU A 216 -21.02 -16.19 -4.27
N TYR A 217 -22.35 -16.24 -4.28
CA TYR A 217 -23.15 -15.12 -4.85
C TYR A 217 -22.87 -13.80 -4.13
N TRP A 218 -22.81 -13.82 -2.79
CA TRP A 218 -22.49 -12.62 -2.02
C TRP A 218 -21.03 -12.15 -2.27
N ALA A 219 -20.08 -13.04 -2.25
CA ALA A 219 -18.67 -12.70 -2.49
C ALA A 219 -18.49 -12.12 -3.90
N THR A 220 -19.10 -12.75 -4.92
CA THR A 220 -19.06 -12.25 -6.31
C THR A 220 -19.79 -10.91 -6.43
N GLY A 221 -20.93 -10.74 -5.76
CA GLY A 221 -21.66 -9.49 -5.75
C GLY A 221 -20.87 -8.34 -5.12
N ILE A 222 -20.17 -8.60 -4.00
CA ILE A 222 -19.33 -7.60 -3.32
C ILE A 222 -18.11 -7.26 -4.17
N VAL A 223 -17.30 -8.24 -4.52
CA VAL A 223 -16.03 -8.02 -5.23
C VAL A 223 -16.29 -7.54 -6.66
N GLY A 224 -17.21 -8.19 -7.38
CA GLY A 224 -17.61 -7.78 -8.73
C GLY A 224 -18.29 -6.42 -8.76
N GLY A 225 -19.11 -6.11 -7.75
CA GLY A 225 -19.74 -4.80 -7.58
C GLY A 225 -18.70 -3.68 -7.40
N VAL A 226 -17.69 -3.90 -6.56
CA VAL A 226 -16.58 -2.94 -6.39
C VAL A 226 -15.83 -2.75 -7.70
N CYS A 227 -15.46 -3.84 -8.39
CA CYS A 227 -14.78 -3.75 -9.68
C CYS A 227 -15.65 -3.03 -10.73
N LEU A 228 -16.96 -3.29 -10.75
CA LEU A 228 -17.88 -2.63 -11.67
C LEU A 228 -18.00 -1.13 -11.40
N VAL A 229 -18.09 -0.73 -10.13
CA VAL A 229 -18.12 0.69 -9.74
C VAL A 229 -16.83 1.38 -10.18
N ILE A 230 -15.67 0.75 -9.93
CA ILE A 230 -14.39 1.30 -10.40
C ILE A 230 -14.39 1.43 -11.92
N ALA A 231 -14.81 0.38 -12.65
CA ALA A 231 -14.78 0.39 -14.11
C ALA A 231 -15.70 1.48 -14.72
N LEU A 232 -16.86 1.73 -14.11
CA LEU A 232 -17.83 2.70 -14.62
C LEU A 232 -17.53 4.14 -14.22
N PHE A 233 -16.93 4.34 -13.06
CA PHE A 233 -16.77 5.64 -12.44
C PHE A 233 -15.29 6.04 -12.21
N ALA A 234 -14.33 5.32 -12.80
CA ALA A 234 -12.90 5.59 -12.60
C ALA A 234 -12.54 7.07 -12.83
N GLY A 235 -13.00 7.66 -13.94
CA GLY A 235 -12.71 9.05 -14.29
C GLY A 235 -13.34 10.11 -13.36
N SER A 236 -14.30 9.73 -12.50
CA SER A 236 -14.87 10.62 -11.48
C SER A 236 -14.42 10.30 -10.06
N LEU A 237 -13.86 9.10 -9.84
CA LEU A 237 -13.39 8.64 -8.53
C LEU A 237 -11.92 8.94 -8.30
N PHE A 238 -11.14 9.05 -9.38
CA PHE A 238 -9.69 9.19 -9.31
C PHE A 238 -9.22 10.40 -10.13
N GLU A 239 -8.30 11.13 -9.55
CA GLU A 239 -7.50 12.12 -10.26
C GLU A 239 -6.25 11.40 -10.79
N PHE A 240 -6.22 11.14 -12.11
CA PHE A 240 -5.12 10.43 -12.77
C PHE A 240 -3.95 11.37 -13.02
N GLY A 241 -3.32 11.85 -11.96
CA GLY A 241 -2.19 12.76 -12.04
C GLY A 241 -1.33 12.70 -10.79
N GLN A 242 -0.06 12.99 -10.95
CA GLN A 242 0.89 13.20 -9.88
C GLN A 242 1.46 14.62 -10.01
N ALA A 243 1.73 15.28 -8.90
CA ALA A 243 2.32 16.63 -8.89
C ALA A 243 3.65 16.69 -9.67
N GLU A 244 4.42 15.59 -9.67
CA GLU A 244 5.65 15.47 -10.43
C GLU A 244 5.39 15.46 -11.95
N ALA A 245 4.38 14.71 -12.40
CA ALA A 245 3.98 14.68 -13.80
C ALA A 245 3.43 16.05 -14.26
N GLU A 246 2.66 16.74 -13.43
CA GLU A 246 2.19 18.10 -13.70
C GLU A 246 3.35 19.08 -13.79
N THR A 247 4.38 18.94 -12.95
CA THR A 247 5.57 19.77 -12.98
C THR A 247 6.35 19.57 -14.29
N ILE A 248 6.61 18.31 -14.66
CA ILE A 248 7.29 17.95 -15.92
C ILE A 248 6.52 18.51 -17.12
N MET A 249 5.23 18.32 -17.18
CA MET A 249 4.38 18.83 -18.25
C MET A 249 4.40 20.36 -18.33
N THR A 250 4.38 21.03 -17.18
CA THR A 250 4.41 22.50 -17.09
C THR A 250 5.77 23.06 -17.55
N GLU A 251 6.87 22.45 -17.11
CA GLU A 251 8.22 22.86 -17.52
C GLU A 251 8.44 22.70 -19.02
N GLU A 252 8.03 21.56 -19.59
CA GLU A 252 8.12 21.33 -21.04
C GLU A 252 7.24 22.32 -21.84
N TRP A 253 6.03 22.58 -21.34
CA TRP A 253 5.14 23.57 -21.94
C TRP A 253 5.75 24.98 -21.92
N HIS A 254 6.34 25.39 -20.81
CA HIS A 254 7.04 26.68 -20.71
C HIS A 254 8.27 26.76 -21.61
N SER A 255 9.02 25.66 -21.73
CA SER A 255 10.17 25.61 -22.62
C SER A 255 9.79 25.79 -24.10
N MET A 256 8.70 25.15 -24.53
CA MET A 256 8.15 25.31 -25.87
C MET A 256 7.66 26.73 -26.15
N LEU A 257 6.93 27.33 -25.21
CA LEU A 257 6.46 28.72 -25.36
C LEU A 257 7.62 29.71 -25.45
N SER A 258 8.67 29.52 -24.66
CA SER A 258 9.86 30.36 -24.71
C SER A 258 10.63 30.22 -26.04
N TYR A 259 10.67 29.00 -26.57
CA TYR A 259 11.29 28.74 -27.88
C TYR A 259 10.52 29.40 -29.03
N GLN A 260 9.20 29.34 -29.03
CA GLN A 260 8.35 30.02 -30.02
C GLN A 260 8.52 31.55 -29.94
N GLN A 261 8.52 32.13 -28.75
CA GLN A 261 8.70 33.58 -28.55
C GLN A 261 10.13 34.03 -28.97
N GLY A 262 11.15 33.20 -28.68
CA GLY A 262 12.52 33.48 -29.14
C GLY A 262 12.66 33.40 -30.67
N GLY A 263 11.91 32.51 -31.34
CA GLY A 263 11.90 32.39 -32.80
C GLY A 263 11.28 33.61 -33.49
N GLU A 264 10.24 34.20 -32.91
CA GLU A 264 9.63 35.42 -33.46
C GLU A 264 10.50 36.67 -33.33
N GLN A 265 11.38 36.74 -32.33
CA GLN A 265 12.33 37.84 -32.15
C GLN A 265 13.49 37.83 -33.17
N TYR A 266 13.79 36.71 -33.81
CA TYR A 266 14.83 36.61 -34.84
C TYR A 266 14.32 36.86 -36.27
N ILE A 267 13.01 37.03 -36.46
CA ILE A 267 12.38 37.27 -37.78
C ILE A 267 11.90 38.73 -37.94
N ALA A 268 11.96 39.53 -36.89
CA ALA A 268 11.70 40.97 -36.89
C ALA A 268 12.99 41.80 -36.93
#